data_d5bac5dc670800bc7005fe9b8cf88aa6
#
_entry.id   d5bac5dc670800bc7005fe9b8cf88aa6
#
_cell.length_a   1.000
_cell.length_b   1.000
_cell.length_c   1.000
_cell.angle_alpha   90.00
_cell.angle_beta   90.00
_cell.angle_gamma   90.00
#
_symmetry.space_group_name_H-M   'P 1'
#
loop_
_entity.id
_entity.type
_entity.pdbx_description
1 polymer ?
#
loop_
_entity_poly.entity_id
_entity_poly.type
_entity_poly.pdbx_seq_one_letter_code
_entity_poly.pdbx_strand_id
1 'polypeptide(L)'
;MDSLPYVNKISTGLFYIVIAVWWMIQLSKRYWYSKHRHLEFTSSVTYPCCNRCHRCSVEGALKLTASLILVLVDSYSLMYSPTTEVETLRHYQSIAQVTVFIIFSASGFVDILYHCNQRLVFPSLDYRVLLLAFTAQSLVSSYDVGDNSSWAEITDSLMMFSAFGAAFTVLLELKQNDFIWFAILRAFFTLILGTWMINATFILTMTTSHNGTSADAKSATKGAMNFNMNTAHMYMNKSALLMEDMDWENSPSLVLAMMYSWHCLANIIALGIIWIITHRFVSRNKCCCIPIDEEISGRFENRVHFDYHFLAHLDSDLD
;
A
#
# COMPACT_ATOMS: atom_id res chain seq x y z
N MET A 1 0.53 -25.96 11.34
CA MET A 1 -0.35 -24.79 11.26
C MET A 1 0.41 -23.46 11.36
N ASP A 2 1.73 -23.51 11.47
CA ASP A 2 2.60 -22.34 11.73
C ASP A 2 2.80 -21.39 10.54
N SER A 3 2.26 -21.71 9.35
CA SER A 3 2.40 -20.87 8.14
C SER A 3 1.32 -19.80 7.97
N LEU A 4 0.24 -19.84 8.76
CA LEU A 4 -0.92 -18.96 8.60
C LEU A 4 -0.61 -17.47 8.81
N PRO A 5 0.14 -17.04 9.85
CA PRO A 5 0.45 -15.64 10.06
C PRO A 5 1.34 -15.05 8.94
N TYR A 6 2.19 -15.86 8.33
CA TYR A 6 3.03 -15.44 7.20
C TYR A 6 2.20 -15.19 5.94
N VAL A 7 1.20 -16.04 5.69
CA VAL A 7 0.29 -15.88 4.54
C VAL A 7 -0.48 -14.56 4.65
N ASN A 8 -0.92 -14.17 5.84
CA ASN A 8 -1.63 -12.91 6.07
C ASN A 8 -0.75 -11.70 5.77
N LYS A 9 0.49 -11.65 6.26
CA LYS A 9 1.43 -10.54 5.98
C LYS A 9 1.78 -10.46 4.49
N ILE A 10 1.96 -11.58 3.80
CA ILE A 10 2.24 -11.63 2.36
C ILE A 10 1.03 -11.16 1.56
N SER A 11 -0.19 -11.62 1.87
CA SER A 11 -1.40 -11.21 1.16
C SER A 11 -1.70 -9.71 1.33
N THR A 12 -1.45 -9.18 2.52
CA THR A 12 -1.51 -7.74 2.79
C THR A 12 -0.50 -6.96 1.96
N GLY A 13 0.74 -7.44 1.90
CA GLY A 13 1.78 -6.83 1.07
C GLY A 13 1.40 -6.80 -0.41
N LEU A 14 0.87 -7.92 -0.93
CA LEU A 14 0.38 -8.00 -2.32
C LEU A 14 -0.76 -7.02 -2.60
N PHE A 15 -1.68 -6.84 -1.65
CA PHE A 15 -2.76 -5.85 -1.77
C PHE A 15 -2.20 -4.44 -2.00
N TYR A 16 -1.24 -3.98 -1.20
CA TYR A 16 -0.63 -2.67 -1.37
C TYR A 16 0.14 -2.54 -2.68
N ILE A 17 0.86 -3.59 -3.11
CA ILE A 17 1.59 -3.59 -4.38
C ILE A 17 0.62 -3.43 -5.55
N VAL A 18 -0.47 -4.19 -5.59
CA VAL A 18 -1.46 -4.14 -6.67
C VAL A 18 -2.09 -2.75 -6.77
N ILE A 19 -2.48 -2.15 -5.63
CA ILE A 19 -3.04 -0.80 -5.59
C ILE A 19 -2.01 0.24 -6.05
N ALA A 20 -0.78 0.18 -5.56
CA ALA A 20 0.27 1.13 -5.93
C ALA A 20 0.59 1.10 -7.42
N VAL A 21 0.74 -0.10 -7.99
CA VAL A 21 0.98 -0.29 -9.44
C VAL A 21 -0.20 0.22 -10.25
N TRP A 22 -1.43 -0.07 -9.82
CA TRP A 22 -2.64 0.44 -10.46
C TRP A 22 -2.66 1.97 -10.47
N TRP A 23 -2.42 2.60 -9.33
CA TRP A 23 -2.36 4.07 -9.25
C TRP A 23 -1.30 4.65 -10.16
N MET A 24 -0.10 4.06 -10.18
CA MET A 24 0.98 4.56 -11.02
C MET A 24 0.65 4.49 -12.51
N ILE A 25 0.01 3.40 -12.96
CA ILE A 25 -0.44 3.24 -14.35
C ILE A 25 -1.50 4.30 -14.71
N GLN A 26 -2.51 4.47 -13.87
CA GLN A 26 -3.60 5.41 -14.15
C GLN A 26 -3.13 6.86 -14.09
N LEU A 27 -2.29 7.20 -13.10
CA LEU A 27 -1.67 8.51 -12.97
C LEU A 27 -0.84 8.86 -14.20
N SER A 28 0.02 7.92 -14.63
CA SER A 28 0.85 8.09 -15.83
C SER A 28 0.01 8.31 -17.09
N LYS A 29 -1.06 7.51 -17.27
CA LYS A 29 -1.99 7.69 -18.39
C LYS A 29 -2.60 9.09 -18.37
N ARG A 30 -3.17 9.50 -17.24
CA ARG A 30 -3.83 10.81 -17.09
C ARG A 30 -2.89 11.96 -17.37
N TYR A 31 -1.66 11.91 -16.84
CA TYR A 31 -0.64 12.93 -17.09
C TYR A 31 -0.30 13.06 -18.56
N TRP A 32 -0.04 11.96 -19.26
CA TRP A 32 0.32 12.01 -20.68
C TRP A 32 -0.85 12.47 -21.54
N TYR A 33 -2.09 12.11 -21.22
CA TYR A 33 -3.28 12.64 -21.92
C TYR A 33 -3.45 14.14 -21.69
N SER A 34 -3.32 14.63 -20.47
CA SER A 34 -3.38 16.04 -20.14
C SER A 34 -2.34 16.83 -20.92
N LYS A 35 -1.08 16.36 -20.92
CA LYS A 35 0.01 16.98 -21.66
C LYS A 35 -0.19 17.00 -23.18
N HIS A 36 -0.72 15.92 -23.76
CA HIS A 36 -1.01 15.88 -25.21
C HIS A 36 -2.15 16.80 -25.64
N ARG A 37 -3.06 17.10 -24.74
CA ARG A 37 -4.22 17.97 -25.01
C ARG A 37 -4.04 19.41 -24.53
N HIS A 38 -2.90 19.75 -23.95
CA HIS A 38 -2.64 21.05 -23.32
C HIS A 38 -3.66 21.40 -22.23
N LEU A 39 -4.20 20.40 -21.53
CA LEU A 39 -5.11 20.59 -20.39
C LEU A 39 -4.33 20.63 -19.08
N GLU A 40 -4.84 21.36 -18.10
CA GLU A 40 -4.25 21.37 -16.78
C GLU A 40 -4.38 19.98 -16.12
N PHE A 41 -3.31 19.55 -15.47
CA PHE A 41 -3.30 18.27 -14.77
C PHE A 41 -3.91 18.45 -13.39
N THR A 42 -4.91 17.64 -13.06
CA THR A 42 -5.46 17.52 -11.71
C THR A 42 -5.37 16.08 -11.24
N SER A 43 -4.81 15.87 -10.07
CA SER A 43 -4.74 14.56 -9.44
C SER A 43 -6.12 14.10 -8.93
N SER A 44 -6.32 12.81 -8.82
CA SER A 44 -7.52 12.21 -8.22
C SER A 44 -7.14 10.90 -7.54
N VAL A 45 -7.88 10.51 -6.53
CA VAL A 45 -7.74 9.20 -5.88
C VAL A 45 -8.43 8.13 -6.70
N THR A 46 -9.46 8.50 -7.45
CA THR A 46 -10.30 7.57 -8.24
C THR A 46 -10.12 7.82 -9.73
N TYR A 47 -9.82 6.75 -10.47
CA TYR A 47 -9.63 6.82 -11.92
C TYR A 47 -10.70 6.02 -12.66
N PRO A 48 -11.41 6.61 -13.66
CA PRO A 48 -12.33 5.87 -14.51
C PRO A 48 -11.55 4.87 -15.37
N CYS A 49 -12.03 3.64 -15.46
CA CYS A 49 -11.32 2.57 -16.17
C CYS A 49 -11.34 2.72 -17.68
N CYS A 50 -12.50 3.02 -18.26
CA CYS A 50 -12.70 3.15 -19.71
C CYS A 50 -13.98 3.91 -20.05
N ASN A 51 -14.02 4.43 -21.28
CA ASN A 51 -15.12 5.25 -21.78
C ASN A 51 -16.48 4.54 -21.85
N ARG A 52 -16.49 3.21 -22.00
CA ARG A 52 -17.73 2.41 -22.04
C ARG A 52 -18.29 2.12 -20.65
N CYS A 53 -17.45 2.12 -19.59
CA CYS A 53 -17.82 1.82 -18.21
C CYS A 53 -17.74 3.06 -17.32
N HIS A 54 -18.27 4.18 -17.78
CA HIS A 54 -18.27 5.46 -17.04
C HIS A 54 -18.95 5.36 -15.66
N ARG A 55 -19.81 4.35 -15.45
CA ARG A 55 -20.55 4.14 -14.21
C ARG A 55 -19.87 3.17 -13.22
N CYS A 56 -18.79 2.50 -13.61
CA CYS A 56 -18.11 1.53 -12.74
C CYS A 56 -16.74 2.05 -12.33
N SER A 57 -16.56 2.33 -11.04
CA SER A 57 -15.24 2.53 -10.46
C SER A 57 -14.56 1.17 -10.31
N VAL A 58 -13.71 0.78 -11.26
CA VAL A 58 -12.94 -0.47 -11.16
C VAL A 58 -12.00 -0.41 -9.97
N GLU A 59 -11.45 0.76 -9.67
CA GLU A 59 -10.60 0.96 -8.51
C GLU A 59 -11.35 0.75 -7.21
N GLY A 60 -12.53 1.36 -7.04
CA GLY A 60 -13.37 1.16 -5.86
C GLY A 60 -13.76 -0.30 -5.68
N ALA A 61 -14.13 -0.99 -6.79
CA ALA A 61 -14.43 -2.41 -6.76
C ALA A 61 -13.21 -3.26 -6.37
N LEU A 62 -12.03 -2.96 -6.91
CA LEU A 62 -10.78 -3.64 -6.57
C LEU A 62 -10.42 -3.45 -5.08
N LYS A 63 -10.46 -2.21 -4.58
CA LYS A 63 -10.21 -1.92 -3.16
C LYS A 63 -11.20 -2.65 -2.26
N LEU A 64 -12.50 -2.57 -2.58
CA LEU A 64 -13.56 -3.19 -1.79
C LEU A 64 -13.42 -4.70 -1.76
N THR A 65 -13.31 -5.36 -2.92
CA THR A 65 -13.26 -6.82 -3.00
C THR A 65 -11.98 -7.37 -2.38
N ALA A 66 -10.82 -6.78 -2.67
CA ALA A 66 -9.55 -7.25 -2.14
C ALA A 66 -9.46 -7.06 -0.61
N SER A 67 -9.90 -5.92 -0.08
CA SER A 67 -9.90 -5.70 1.37
C SER A 67 -10.91 -6.59 2.10
N LEU A 68 -12.09 -6.88 1.53
CA LEU A 68 -13.03 -7.85 2.10
C LEU A 68 -12.47 -9.27 2.12
N ILE A 69 -11.75 -9.68 1.10
CA ILE A 69 -11.05 -10.98 1.09
C ILE A 69 -10.03 -11.03 2.23
N LEU A 70 -9.26 -9.95 2.45
CA LEU A 70 -8.30 -9.89 3.55
C LEU A 70 -8.98 -9.91 4.92
N VAL A 71 -10.11 -9.22 5.10
CA VAL A 71 -10.94 -9.32 6.31
C VAL A 71 -11.34 -10.76 6.58
N LEU A 72 -11.77 -11.50 5.56
CA LEU A 72 -12.16 -12.91 5.71
C LEU A 72 -10.96 -13.80 6.07
N VAL A 73 -9.81 -13.61 5.43
CA VAL A 73 -8.57 -14.36 5.68
C VAL A 73 -8.08 -14.12 7.10
N ASP A 74 -8.03 -12.88 7.56
CA ASP A 74 -7.59 -12.54 8.91
C ASP A 74 -8.59 -13.00 9.97
N SER A 75 -9.91 -12.88 9.73
CA SER A 75 -10.95 -13.37 10.62
C SER A 75 -10.93 -14.89 10.74
N TYR A 76 -10.66 -15.59 9.63
CA TYR A 76 -10.48 -17.05 9.66
C TYR A 76 -9.27 -17.45 10.50
N SER A 77 -8.15 -16.73 10.35
CA SER A 77 -6.95 -16.94 11.17
C SER A 77 -7.23 -16.77 12.67
N LEU A 78 -8.04 -15.77 13.04
CA LEU A 78 -8.45 -15.50 14.42
C LEU A 78 -9.25 -16.66 15.05
N MET A 79 -10.13 -17.30 14.27
CA MET A 79 -10.99 -18.39 14.77
C MET A 79 -10.20 -19.67 15.10
N TYR A 80 -9.06 -19.88 14.45
CA TYR A 80 -8.27 -21.10 14.59
C TYR A 80 -7.01 -20.95 15.45
N SER A 81 -6.77 -19.77 16.02
CA SER A 81 -5.65 -19.53 16.94
C SER A 81 -5.99 -20.01 18.33
N PRO A 82 -5.16 -20.86 18.96
CA PRO A 82 -5.38 -21.32 20.35
C PRO A 82 -5.18 -20.16 21.33
N THR A 83 -5.84 -20.21 22.48
CA THR A 83 -5.88 -19.11 23.47
C THR A 83 -4.80 -19.27 24.54
N THR A 84 -3.56 -18.91 24.27
CA THR A 84 -2.51 -18.74 25.29
C THR A 84 -2.27 -17.24 25.57
N GLU A 85 -1.63 -16.86 26.68
CA GLU A 85 -1.44 -15.45 27.06
C GLU A 85 -0.62 -14.66 26.01
N VAL A 86 0.41 -15.26 25.41
CA VAL A 86 1.20 -14.67 24.34
C VAL A 86 0.39 -14.51 23.06
N GLU A 87 -0.55 -15.42 22.82
CA GLU A 87 -1.47 -15.39 21.68
C GLU A 87 -2.56 -14.32 21.84
N THR A 88 -2.87 -13.90 23.06
CA THR A 88 -3.84 -12.82 23.30
C THR A 88 -3.38 -11.52 22.65
N LEU A 89 -2.09 -11.17 22.74
CA LEU A 89 -1.53 -9.97 22.10
C LEU A 89 -1.56 -10.07 20.58
N ARG A 90 -1.19 -11.23 20.01
CA ARG A 90 -1.32 -11.48 18.57
C ARG A 90 -2.77 -11.39 18.09
N HIS A 91 -3.70 -11.81 18.94
CA HIS A 91 -5.13 -11.71 18.65
C HIS A 91 -5.58 -10.25 18.51
N TYR A 92 -5.17 -9.36 19.43
CA TYR A 92 -5.46 -7.93 19.33
C TYR A 92 -4.85 -7.30 18.08
N GLN A 93 -3.63 -7.67 17.71
CA GLN A 93 -2.97 -7.20 16.50
C GLN A 93 -3.75 -7.63 15.24
N SER A 94 -4.20 -8.86 15.16
CA SER A 94 -5.02 -9.33 14.04
C SER A 94 -6.36 -8.59 13.97
N ILE A 95 -7.00 -8.30 15.10
CA ILE A 95 -8.23 -7.48 15.15
C ILE A 95 -7.95 -6.07 14.65
N ALA A 96 -6.83 -5.47 15.05
CA ALA A 96 -6.42 -4.16 14.58
C ALA A 96 -6.18 -4.15 13.05
N GLN A 97 -5.56 -5.20 12.51
CA GLN A 97 -5.34 -5.34 11.06
C GLN A 97 -6.67 -5.51 10.30
N VAL A 98 -7.60 -6.31 10.82
CA VAL A 98 -8.98 -6.42 10.29
C VAL A 98 -9.66 -5.05 10.24
N THR A 99 -9.49 -4.24 11.29
CA THR A 99 -10.06 -2.88 11.34
C THR A 99 -9.50 -2.00 10.22
N VAL A 100 -8.19 -2.08 9.94
CA VAL A 100 -7.57 -1.36 8.81
C VAL A 100 -8.21 -1.77 7.49
N PHE A 101 -8.41 -3.06 7.24
CA PHE A 101 -9.06 -3.52 6.00
C PHE A 101 -10.53 -3.13 5.90
N ILE A 102 -11.26 -3.04 7.01
CA ILE A 102 -12.61 -2.49 7.02
C ILE A 102 -12.59 -1.02 6.57
N ILE A 103 -11.62 -0.23 7.02
CA ILE A 103 -11.48 1.17 6.59
C ILE A 103 -11.10 1.25 5.12
N PHE A 104 -10.22 0.38 4.60
CA PHE A 104 -9.93 0.30 3.16
C PHE A 104 -11.15 -0.14 2.35
N SER A 105 -11.98 -1.06 2.87
CA SER A 105 -13.26 -1.44 2.25
C SER A 105 -14.21 -0.25 2.18
N ALA A 106 -14.30 0.53 3.25
CA ALA A 106 -15.09 1.77 3.28
C ALA A 106 -14.57 2.80 2.25
N SER A 107 -13.23 2.94 2.10
CA SER A 107 -12.64 3.77 1.04
C SER A 107 -13.09 3.29 -0.35
N GLY A 108 -13.00 1.99 -0.64
CA GLY A 108 -13.46 1.43 -1.91
C GLY A 108 -14.95 1.65 -2.16
N PHE A 109 -15.77 1.53 -1.12
CA PHE A 109 -17.21 1.80 -1.20
C PHE A 109 -17.50 3.28 -1.49
N VAL A 110 -16.79 4.20 -0.85
CA VAL A 110 -16.90 5.65 -1.12
C VAL A 110 -16.51 5.96 -2.56
N ASP A 111 -15.46 5.33 -3.10
CA ASP A 111 -15.04 5.48 -4.49
C ASP A 111 -16.14 5.04 -5.46
N ILE A 112 -16.85 3.96 -5.17
CA ILE A 112 -18.00 3.48 -5.98
C ILE A 112 -19.16 4.46 -5.88
N LEU A 113 -19.52 4.90 -4.67
CA LEU A 113 -20.60 5.88 -4.46
C LEU A 113 -20.32 7.18 -5.19
N TYR A 114 -19.08 7.66 -5.12
CA TYR A 114 -18.65 8.87 -5.80
C TYR A 114 -18.87 8.79 -7.32
N HIS A 115 -18.60 7.61 -7.92
CA HIS A 115 -18.84 7.38 -9.36
C HIS A 115 -20.32 7.22 -9.71
N CYS A 116 -21.10 6.57 -8.84
CA CYS A 116 -22.52 6.33 -9.09
C CYS A 116 -23.37 7.59 -8.87
N ASN A 117 -23.09 8.33 -7.80
CA ASN A 117 -23.89 9.51 -7.44
C ASN A 117 -23.06 10.53 -6.67
N GLN A 118 -22.43 11.42 -7.41
CA GLN A 118 -21.55 12.47 -6.90
C GLN A 118 -22.24 13.43 -5.91
N ARG A 119 -23.59 13.56 -5.99
CA ARG A 119 -24.35 14.46 -5.12
C ARG A 119 -24.55 13.92 -3.70
N LEU A 120 -24.38 12.61 -3.50
CA LEU A 120 -24.54 11.96 -2.18
C LEU A 120 -23.26 11.98 -1.36
N VAL A 121 -22.10 12.23 -1.97
CA VAL A 121 -20.80 12.13 -1.31
C VAL A 121 -20.29 13.53 -1.03
N PHE A 122 -19.87 13.77 0.20
CA PHE A 122 -19.22 15.04 0.59
C PHE A 122 -17.95 15.25 -0.24
N PRO A 123 -17.60 16.49 -0.58
CA PRO A 123 -16.39 16.79 -1.32
C PRO A 123 -15.16 16.26 -0.58
N SER A 124 -14.24 15.67 -1.33
CA SER A 124 -12.98 15.09 -0.83
C SER A 124 -13.11 13.96 0.21
N LEU A 125 -14.29 13.34 0.35
CA LEU A 125 -14.49 12.22 1.29
C LEU A 125 -13.62 11.01 0.92
N ASP A 126 -13.40 10.76 -0.36
CA ASP A 126 -12.51 9.75 -0.91
C ASP A 126 -11.07 9.88 -0.37
N TYR A 127 -10.53 11.10 -0.37
CA TYR A 127 -9.21 11.38 0.21
C TYR A 127 -9.19 11.21 1.72
N ARG A 128 -10.22 11.67 2.43
CA ARG A 128 -10.28 11.61 3.90
C ARG A 128 -10.34 10.18 4.42
N VAL A 129 -11.15 9.32 3.78
CA VAL A 129 -11.25 7.91 4.19
C VAL A 129 -9.95 7.16 3.84
N LEU A 130 -9.32 7.46 2.70
CA LEU A 130 -8.03 6.89 2.35
C LEU A 130 -6.92 7.35 3.33
N LEU A 131 -6.92 8.63 3.72
CA LEU A 131 -6.02 9.17 4.74
C LEU A 131 -6.19 8.43 6.06
N LEU A 132 -7.44 8.21 6.50
CA LEU A 132 -7.76 7.46 7.71
C LEU A 132 -7.22 6.02 7.62
N ALA A 133 -7.37 5.35 6.47
CA ALA A 133 -6.89 3.99 6.27
C ALA A 133 -5.36 3.89 6.42
N PHE A 134 -4.59 4.79 5.82
CA PHE A 134 -3.13 4.78 5.95
C PHE A 134 -2.67 5.22 7.35
N THR A 135 -3.38 6.15 7.99
CA THR A 135 -3.09 6.53 9.38
C THR A 135 -3.34 5.35 10.33
N ALA A 136 -4.45 4.64 10.16
CA ALA A 136 -4.73 3.43 10.93
C ALA A 136 -3.67 2.35 10.70
N GLN A 137 -3.24 2.12 9.45
CA GLN A 137 -2.15 1.19 9.14
C GLN A 137 -0.83 1.60 9.82
N SER A 138 -0.49 2.89 9.81
CA SER A 138 0.71 3.40 10.50
C SER A 138 0.64 3.14 12.00
N LEU A 139 -0.50 3.39 12.62
CA LEU A 139 -0.71 3.11 14.05
C LEU A 139 -0.60 1.61 14.36
N VAL A 140 -1.24 0.75 13.57
CA VAL A 140 -1.16 -0.70 13.77
C VAL A 140 0.29 -1.19 13.65
N SER A 141 1.05 -0.68 12.67
CA SER A 141 2.47 -1.03 12.53
C SER A 141 3.34 -0.49 13.67
N SER A 142 2.93 0.55 14.40
CA SER A 142 3.67 1.07 15.55
C SER A 142 3.47 0.25 16.83
N TYR A 143 2.41 -0.55 16.89
CA TYR A 143 2.04 -1.37 18.05
C TYR A 143 2.25 -2.87 17.81
N ASP A 144 3.14 -3.27 16.89
CA ASP A 144 3.45 -4.70 16.71
C ASP A 144 4.20 -5.23 17.95
N VAL A 145 3.44 -5.88 18.82
CA VAL A 145 3.86 -6.36 20.14
C VAL A 145 4.05 -7.88 20.08
N GLY A 146 4.94 -8.37 19.30
CA GLY A 146 5.01 -9.84 19.16
C GLY A 146 6.37 -10.46 19.39
N ASP A 147 7.40 -9.75 19.09
CA ASP A 147 8.75 -10.29 19.11
C ASP A 147 9.69 -9.28 19.78
N ASN A 148 10.20 -9.62 20.96
CA ASN A 148 11.20 -8.79 21.66
C ASN A 148 12.56 -8.78 20.94
N SER A 149 12.59 -9.16 19.67
CA SER A 149 13.80 -9.09 18.87
C SER A 149 13.99 -7.68 18.30
N SER A 150 15.20 -7.15 18.42
CA SER A 150 15.55 -5.85 17.81
C SER A 150 15.32 -5.81 16.30
N TRP A 151 15.31 -6.94 15.61
CA TRP A 151 14.99 -7.07 14.19
C TRP A 151 13.52 -6.76 13.88
N ALA A 152 12.60 -7.29 14.69
CA ALA A 152 11.16 -7.07 14.52
C ALA A 152 10.83 -5.60 14.76
N GLU A 153 11.28 -5.01 15.86
CA GLU A 153 11.03 -3.62 16.23
C GLU A 153 11.47 -2.64 15.14
N ILE A 154 12.68 -2.81 14.58
CA ILE A 154 13.17 -1.94 13.50
C ILE A 154 12.36 -2.14 12.22
N THR A 155 12.03 -3.38 11.89
CA THR A 155 11.25 -3.72 10.70
C THR A 155 9.86 -3.08 10.74
N ASP A 156 9.19 -3.14 11.89
CA ASP A 156 7.86 -2.56 12.10
C ASP A 156 7.92 -1.02 12.12
N SER A 157 8.99 -0.44 12.67
CA SER A 157 9.24 0.99 12.58
C SER A 157 9.38 1.47 11.13
N LEU A 158 10.04 0.72 10.26
CA LEU A 158 10.16 1.04 8.84
C LEU A 158 8.81 0.88 8.10
N MET A 159 7.98 -0.10 8.48
CA MET A 159 6.61 -0.22 7.96
C MET A 159 5.73 0.96 8.42
N MET A 160 5.80 1.33 9.69
CA MET A 160 5.12 2.51 10.23
C MET A 160 5.51 3.77 9.47
N PHE A 161 6.81 3.99 9.25
CA PHE A 161 7.31 5.15 8.50
C PHE A 161 6.79 5.18 7.06
N SER A 162 6.73 4.03 6.38
CA SER A 162 6.21 3.91 5.02
C SER A 162 4.71 4.22 4.96
N ALA A 163 3.91 3.69 5.91
CA ALA A 163 2.47 3.94 5.99
C ALA A 163 2.17 5.41 6.34
N PHE A 164 2.95 5.99 7.26
CA PHE A 164 2.87 7.41 7.59
C PHE A 164 3.22 8.29 6.39
N GLY A 165 4.26 7.95 5.63
CA GLY A 165 4.62 8.63 4.39
C GLY A 165 3.49 8.60 3.36
N ALA A 166 2.79 7.47 3.22
CA ALA A 166 1.60 7.36 2.37
C ALA A 166 0.46 8.27 2.87
N ALA A 167 0.16 8.27 4.17
CA ALA A 167 -0.85 9.13 4.77
C ALA A 167 -0.52 10.62 4.56
N PHE A 168 0.74 11.00 4.81
CA PHE A 168 1.20 12.37 4.65
C PHE A 168 1.09 12.86 3.20
N THR A 169 1.45 12.01 2.23
CA THR A 169 1.32 12.36 0.80
C THR A 169 -0.13 12.49 0.36
N VAL A 170 -1.06 11.67 0.88
CA VAL A 170 -2.50 11.83 0.66
C VAL A 170 -2.99 13.18 1.21
N LEU A 171 -2.52 13.60 2.38
CA LEU A 171 -2.84 14.88 2.98
C LEU A 171 -2.33 16.06 2.13
N LEU A 172 -1.11 15.96 1.60
CA LEU A 172 -0.55 16.99 0.70
C LEU A 172 -1.33 17.05 -0.62
N GLU A 173 -1.68 15.90 -1.20
CA GLU A 173 -2.47 15.81 -2.42
C GLU A 173 -3.88 16.39 -2.23
N LEU A 174 -4.48 16.24 -1.04
CA LEU A 174 -5.76 16.85 -0.70
C LEU A 174 -5.70 18.38 -0.71
N LYS A 175 -4.55 18.97 -0.34
CA LYS A 175 -4.35 20.43 -0.33
C LYS A 175 -3.95 20.98 -1.69
N GLN A 176 -3.17 20.22 -2.46
CA GLN A 176 -2.54 20.64 -3.72
C GLN A 176 -2.66 19.53 -4.76
N ASN A 177 -3.84 19.42 -5.35
CA ASN A 177 -4.16 18.39 -6.34
C ASN A 177 -3.56 18.63 -7.74
N ASP A 178 -2.99 19.82 -7.99
CA ASP A 178 -2.39 20.18 -9.27
C ASP A 178 -0.97 19.62 -9.43
N PHE A 179 -0.33 19.23 -8.32
CA PHE A 179 1.02 18.69 -8.33
C PHE A 179 1.06 17.17 -8.47
N ILE A 180 1.51 16.70 -9.61
CA ILE A 180 1.66 15.26 -9.89
C ILE A 180 2.57 14.53 -8.89
N TRP A 181 3.56 15.23 -8.33
CA TRP A 181 4.55 14.62 -7.44
C TRP A 181 3.94 13.99 -6.19
N PHE A 182 2.90 14.60 -5.61
CA PHE A 182 2.24 14.04 -4.41
C PHE A 182 1.55 12.71 -4.73
N ALA A 183 0.92 12.60 -5.90
CA ALA A 183 0.32 11.35 -6.34
C ALA A 183 1.37 10.26 -6.66
N ILE A 184 2.52 10.64 -7.24
CA ILE A 184 3.66 9.71 -7.45
C ILE A 184 4.22 9.25 -6.10
N LEU A 185 4.41 10.16 -5.15
CA LEU A 185 4.90 9.83 -3.81
C LEU A 185 3.92 8.94 -3.04
N ARG A 186 2.60 9.16 -3.17
CA ARG A 186 1.58 8.26 -2.63
C ARG A 186 1.76 6.84 -3.17
N ALA A 187 1.86 6.68 -4.49
CA ALA A 187 2.09 5.38 -5.11
C ALA A 187 3.42 4.76 -4.65
N PHE A 188 4.46 5.55 -4.51
CA PHE A 188 5.78 5.12 -4.05
C PHE A 188 5.75 4.59 -2.60
N PHE A 189 5.21 5.36 -1.65
CA PHE A 189 5.14 4.91 -0.27
C PHE A 189 4.23 3.70 -0.09
N THR A 190 3.13 3.63 -0.85
CA THR A 190 2.25 2.44 -0.84
C THR A 190 2.96 1.22 -1.43
N LEU A 191 3.78 1.39 -2.48
CA LEU A 191 4.56 0.30 -3.06
C LEU A 191 5.64 -0.18 -2.08
N ILE A 192 6.36 0.74 -1.45
CA ILE A 192 7.36 0.39 -0.41
C ILE A 192 6.68 -0.36 0.73
N LEU A 193 5.56 0.14 1.24
CA LEU A 193 4.82 -0.53 2.32
C LEU A 193 4.51 -1.99 1.95
N GLY A 194 3.94 -2.22 0.76
CA GLY A 194 3.59 -3.58 0.32
C GLY A 194 4.80 -4.49 0.11
N THR A 195 5.81 -4.01 -0.60
CA THR A 195 7.02 -4.80 -0.89
C THR A 195 7.87 -5.03 0.37
N TRP A 196 7.93 -4.04 1.29
CA TRP A 196 8.62 -4.20 2.56
C TRP A 196 7.92 -5.18 3.50
N MET A 197 6.59 -5.19 3.57
CA MET A 197 5.84 -6.19 4.34
C MET A 197 6.18 -7.62 3.92
N ILE A 198 6.29 -7.88 2.63
CA ILE A 198 6.70 -9.19 2.11
C ILE A 198 8.15 -9.50 2.52
N ASN A 199 9.06 -8.55 2.30
CA ASN A 199 10.47 -8.73 2.63
C ASN A 199 10.69 -8.92 4.13
N ALA A 200 10.02 -8.14 4.97
CA ALA A 200 10.01 -8.26 6.42
C ALA A 200 9.59 -9.66 6.90
N THR A 201 8.56 -10.22 6.27
CA THR A 201 8.10 -11.58 6.55
C THR A 201 9.19 -12.61 6.29
N PHE A 202 9.94 -12.49 5.20
CA PHE A 202 11.07 -13.36 4.90
C PHE A 202 12.23 -13.19 5.89
N ILE A 203 12.59 -11.96 6.24
CA ILE A 203 13.66 -11.68 7.22
C ILE A 203 13.32 -12.32 8.56
N LEU A 204 12.12 -12.08 9.08
CA LEU A 204 11.69 -12.63 10.37
C LEU A 204 11.63 -14.16 10.36
N THR A 205 11.23 -14.77 9.26
CA THR A 205 11.21 -16.23 9.12
C THR A 205 12.63 -16.82 9.17
N MET A 206 13.58 -16.17 8.54
CA MET A 206 14.98 -16.62 8.54
C MET A 206 15.62 -16.47 9.94
N THR A 207 15.37 -15.36 10.64
CA THR A 207 15.94 -15.13 11.98
C THR A 207 15.37 -16.11 13.02
N THR A 208 14.07 -16.42 12.97
CA THR A 208 13.48 -17.43 13.87
C THR A 208 13.97 -18.84 13.59
N SER A 209 14.19 -19.21 12.34
CA SER A 209 14.75 -20.52 11.97
C SER A 209 16.18 -20.71 12.48
N HIS A 210 16.98 -19.65 12.52
CA HIS A 210 18.38 -19.73 12.98
C HIS A 210 18.48 -19.88 14.51
N ASN A 211 17.62 -19.20 15.26
CA ASN A 211 17.58 -19.30 16.73
C ASN A 211 17.07 -20.64 17.24
N GLY A 212 16.22 -21.34 16.48
CA GLY A 212 15.70 -22.68 16.81
C GLY A 212 16.71 -23.81 16.63
N THR A 213 17.78 -23.63 15.86
CA THR A 213 18.76 -24.69 15.57
C THR A 213 19.78 -24.95 16.68
N SER A 214 19.86 -24.09 17.69
CA SER A 214 20.79 -24.30 18.81
C SER A 214 20.23 -25.15 19.95
N ALA A 215 18.90 -25.39 20.03
CA ALA A 215 18.30 -26.12 21.13
C ALA A 215 17.72 -27.51 20.75
N ASP A 216 17.15 -27.72 19.54
CA ASP A 216 16.44 -28.97 19.20
C ASP A 216 16.49 -29.37 17.72
N ALA A 217 17.64 -29.40 17.12
CA ALA A 217 17.87 -29.58 15.65
C ALA A 217 17.55 -30.98 15.09
N LYS A 218 16.85 -31.88 15.79
CA LYS A 218 16.61 -33.26 15.29
C LYS A 218 15.16 -33.61 14.92
N SER A 219 14.17 -32.74 15.12
CA SER A 219 12.77 -33.15 14.96
C SER A 219 11.92 -32.39 13.93
N ALA A 220 12.31 -31.22 13.43
CA ALA A 220 11.40 -30.32 12.71
C ALA A 220 11.53 -30.31 11.17
N THR A 221 12.37 -31.15 10.55
CA THR A 221 12.68 -31.03 9.11
C THR A 221 11.73 -31.80 8.16
N LYS A 222 10.54 -32.20 8.59
CA LYS A 222 9.66 -33.03 7.74
C LYS A 222 8.35 -32.38 7.25
N GLY A 223 8.12 -31.08 7.41
CA GLY A 223 6.84 -30.45 7.09
C GLY A 223 6.87 -29.26 6.13
N ALA A 224 8.01 -28.79 5.68
CA ALA A 224 8.07 -27.65 4.77
C ALA A 224 7.68 -28.04 3.35
N MET A 225 6.63 -27.41 2.84
CA MET A 225 6.18 -27.45 1.45
C MET A 225 7.38 -27.27 0.51
N ASN A 226 7.60 -28.26 -0.38
CA ASN A 226 8.59 -28.22 -1.45
C ASN A 226 8.19 -27.18 -2.53
N PHE A 227 8.24 -25.92 -2.19
CA PHE A 227 8.32 -24.84 -3.15
C PHE A 227 9.75 -24.83 -3.66
N ASN A 228 9.95 -25.00 -4.97
CA ASN A 228 11.25 -25.15 -5.61
C ASN A 228 12.14 -23.91 -5.41
N MET A 229 12.78 -23.85 -4.24
CA MET A 229 13.48 -22.70 -3.65
C MET A 229 14.95 -22.62 -4.11
N ASN A 230 15.36 -23.48 -5.05
CA ASN A 230 16.78 -23.57 -5.45
C ASN A 230 17.32 -22.28 -6.06
N THR A 231 16.48 -21.47 -6.70
CA THR A 231 16.94 -20.21 -7.32
C THR A 231 17.04 -19.08 -6.29
N ALA A 232 16.07 -18.97 -5.36
CA ALA A 232 16.12 -18.00 -4.28
C ALA A 232 17.24 -18.31 -3.28
N HIS A 233 17.48 -19.60 -2.96
CA HIS A 233 18.61 -20.05 -2.13
C HIS A 233 19.97 -19.73 -2.74
N MET A 234 20.11 -19.76 -4.06
CA MET A 234 21.39 -19.46 -4.73
C MET A 234 21.76 -17.97 -4.66
N TYR A 235 20.78 -17.08 -4.75
CA TYR A 235 21.02 -15.64 -4.57
C TYR A 235 21.17 -15.24 -3.09
N MET A 236 20.42 -15.87 -2.18
CA MET A 236 20.53 -15.67 -0.75
C MET A 236 21.85 -16.20 -0.18
N ASN A 237 22.31 -17.38 -0.60
CA ASN A 237 23.61 -17.92 -0.14
C ASN A 237 24.79 -17.04 -0.56
N LYS A 238 24.73 -16.36 -1.69
CA LYS A 238 25.81 -15.47 -2.13
C LYS A 238 25.86 -14.17 -1.35
N SER A 239 24.71 -13.62 -0.94
CA SER A 239 24.64 -12.48 -0.04
C SER A 239 24.90 -12.87 1.42
N ALA A 240 24.54 -14.07 1.85
CA ALA A 240 24.85 -14.60 3.16
C ALA A 240 26.36 -14.82 3.37
N LEU A 241 27.07 -15.36 2.34
CA LEU A 241 28.53 -15.55 2.38
C LEU A 241 29.30 -14.23 2.48
N LEU A 242 28.78 -13.13 1.93
CA LEU A 242 29.37 -11.80 2.07
C LEU A 242 29.05 -11.14 3.43
N MET A 243 28.06 -11.66 4.17
CA MET A 243 27.69 -11.19 5.50
C MET A 243 28.30 -11.99 6.65
N GLU A 244 28.90 -13.15 6.37
CA GLU A 244 29.40 -14.09 7.38
C GLU A 244 30.62 -13.53 8.16
N ASP A 245 31.34 -12.55 7.58
CA ASP A 245 32.48 -11.87 8.23
C ASP A 245 32.08 -10.55 8.95
N MET A 246 30.82 -10.14 8.87
CA MET A 246 30.35 -8.92 9.53
C MET A 246 29.62 -9.30 10.81
N ASP A 247 30.03 -8.75 11.93
CA ASP A 247 29.43 -8.91 13.27
C ASP A 247 28.01 -8.30 13.31
N TRP A 248 27.15 -8.81 12.42
CA TRP A 248 25.80 -8.35 12.13
C TRP A 248 24.83 -8.55 13.30
N GLU A 249 25.20 -9.48 14.21
CA GLU A 249 24.48 -9.73 15.45
C GLU A 249 24.50 -8.50 16.37
N ASN A 250 25.52 -7.64 16.23
CA ASN A 250 25.71 -6.43 17.04
C ASN A 250 25.14 -5.14 16.41
N SER A 251 24.66 -5.17 15.16
CA SER A 251 24.14 -3.96 14.47
C SER A 251 22.97 -4.24 13.52
N PRO A 252 21.86 -4.82 14.00
CA PRO A 252 20.70 -5.14 13.15
C PRO A 252 20.10 -3.89 12.50
N SER A 253 20.16 -2.74 13.17
CA SER A 253 19.65 -1.47 12.66
C SER A 253 20.34 -0.99 11.39
N LEU A 254 21.68 -1.11 11.33
CA LEU A 254 22.45 -0.68 10.17
C LEU A 254 22.15 -1.55 8.94
N VAL A 255 22.08 -2.87 9.14
CA VAL A 255 21.81 -3.83 8.06
C VAL A 255 20.40 -3.61 7.52
N LEU A 256 19.38 -3.47 8.38
CA LEU A 256 18.01 -3.23 7.96
C LEU A 256 17.85 -1.88 7.27
N ALA A 257 18.49 -0.83 7.75
CA ALA A 257 18.49 0.48 7.12
C ALA A 257 19.12 0.44 5.71
N MET A 258 20.22 -0.29 5.54
CA MET A 258 20.85 -0.49 4.25
C MET A 258 19.93 -1.29 3.30
N MET A 259 19.35 -2.39 3.75
CA MET A 259 18.40 -3.20 2.97
C MET A 259 17.17 -2.37 2.56
N TYR A 260 16.63 -1.58 3.47
CA TYR A 260 15.52 -0.70 3.19
C TYR A 260 15.86 0.38 2.16
N SER A 261 17.07 0.95 2.23
CA SER A 261 17.54 1.94 1.25
C SER A 261 17.64 1.35 -0.16
N TRP A 262 18.22 0.14 -0.30
CA TRP A 262 18.25 -0.57 -1.58
C TRP A 262 16.85 -0.92 -2.08
N HIS A 263 15.95 -1.24 -1.16
CA HIS A 263 14.56 -1.53 -1.46
C HIS A 263 13.82 -0.29 -1.99
N CYS A 264 14.05 0.88 -1.39
CA CYS A 264 13.55 2.15 -1.88
C CYS A 264 14.05 2.45 -3.30
N LEU A 265 15.34 2.26 -3.56
CA LEU A 265 15.93 2.47 -4.89
C LEU A 265 15.30 1.53 -5.93
N ALA A 266 15.13 0.25 -5.61
CA ALA A 266 14.47 -0.72 -6.49
C ALA A 266 13.03 -0.32 -6.83
N ASN A 267 12.27 0.17 -5.84
CA ASN A 267 10.90 0.65 -6.05
C ASN A 267 10.86 1.92 -6.93
N ILE A 268 11.80 2.86 -6.78
CA ILE A 268 11.93 4.03 -7.66
C ILE A 268 12.16 3.58 -9.11
N ILE A 269 13.07 2.63 -9.32
CA ILE A 269 13.36 2.09 -10.65
C ILE A 269 12.11 1.40 -11.22
N ALA A 270 11.40 0.59 -10.43
CA ALA A 270 10.17 -0.08 -10.86
C ALA A 270 9.09 0.92 -11.28
N LEU A 271 8.85 1.98 -10.51
CA LEU A 271 7.92 3.06 -10.88
C LEU A 271 8.35 3.79 -12.15
N GLY A 272 9.66 4.07 -12.31
CA GLY A 272 10.21 4.65 -13.52
C GLY A 272 9.97 3.78 -14.76
N ILE A 273 10.13 2.47 -14.63
CA ILE A 273 9.84 1.51 -15.71
C ILE A 273 8.35 1.52 -16.07
N ILE A 274 7.46 1.49 -15.07
CA ILE A 274 6.00 1.57 -15.28
C ILE A 274 5.65 2.88 -16.00
N TRP A 275 6.24 4.00 -15.59
CA TRP A 275 6.05 5.30 -16.23
C TRP A 275 6.44 5.29 -17.71
N ILE A 276 7.64 4.78 -18.04
CA ILE A 276 8.16 4.70 -19.42
C ILE A 276 7.29 3.77 -20.28
N ILE A 277 6.91 2.60 -19.76
CA ILE A 277 6.06 1.65 -20.49
C ILE A 277 4.70 2.29 -20.78
N THR A 278 4.09 2.94 -19.79
CA THR A 278 2.80 3.61 -19.95
C THR A 278 2.88 4.74 -20.96
N HIS A 279 3.94 5.54 -20.92
CA HIS A 279 4.18 6.59 -21.93
C HIS A 279 4.24 6.02 -23.34
N ARG A 280 5.02 4.95 -23.56
CA ARG A 280 5.12 4.30 -24.88
C ARG A 280 3.79 3.74 -25.35
N PHE A 281 3.01 3.16 -24.43
CA PHE A 281 1.70 2.62 -24.74
C PHE A 281 0.72 3.72 -25.16
N VAL A 282 0.65 4.83 -24.41
CA VAL A 282 -0.20 5.98 -24.73
C VAL A 282 0.21 6.64 -26.06
N SER A 283 1.53 6.78 -26.31
CA SER A 283 2.04 7.38 -27.55
C SER A 283 1.75 6.52 -28.78
N ARG A 284 1.75 5.19 -28.66
CA ARG A 284 1.44 4.27 -29.79
C ARG A 284 -0.04 4.19 -30.08
N ASN A 285 -0.88 4.20 -29.05
CA ASN A 285 -2.34 3.99 -29.16
C ASN A 285 -3.06 5.35 -29.26
N LYS A 286 -2.74 6.15 -30.30
CA LYS A 286 -3.44 7.42 -30.60
C LYS A 286 -4.96 7.27 -30.80
N CYS A 287 -5.48 6.05 -30.89
CA CYS A 287 -6.87 5.73 -31.23
C CYS A 287 -7.76 5.26 -30.09
N CYS A 288 -7.24 4.93 -28.92
CA CYS A 288 -8.11 4.59 -27.80
C CYS A 288 -8.53 5.85 -27.06
N CYS A 289 -9.41 6.59 -27.70
CA CYS A 289 -10.08 7.76 -27.19
C CYS A 289 -10.75 7.41 -25.86
N ILE A 290 -10.22 7.94 -24.77
CA ILE A 290 -11.09 8.36 -23.70
C ILE A 290 -11.44 9.80 -24.06
N PRO A 291 -12.65 10.11 -24.51
CA PRO A 291 -13.12 11.47 -24.45
C PRO A 291 -13.14 11.79 -22.97
N ILE A 292 -12.22 12.58 -22.52
CA ILE A 292 -12.44 13.37 -21.31
C ILE A 292 -13.48 14.36 -21.80
N ASP A 293 -14.75 14.06 -21.50
CA ASP A 293 -15.82 14.97 -21.78
C ASP A 293 -15.44 16.32 -21.18
N GLU A 294 -15.66 17.39 -21.94
CA GLU A 294 -15.57 18.78 -21.46
C GLU A 294 -16.42 18.95 -20.18
N GLU A 295 -17.43 18.09 -19.99
CA GLU A 295 -18.27 17.96 -18.82
C GLU A 295 -17.50 17.56 -17.55
N ILE A 296 -16.40 16.77 -17.64
CA ILE A 296 -15.55 16.45 -16.49
C ILE A 296 -14.64 17.64 -16.16
N SER A 297 -14.13 18.36 -17.15
CA SER A 297 -13.34 19.58 -16.94
C SER A 297 -14.20 20.65 -16.24
N GLY A 298 -15.40 20.90 -16.71
CA GLY A 298 -16.36 21.84 -16.08
C GLY A 298 -16.85 21.38 -14.69
N ARG A 299 -16.89 20.07 -14.43
CA ARG A 299 -17.23 19.56 -13.09
C ARG A 299 -16.09 19.72 -12.09
N PHE A 300 -14.83 19.64 -12.52
CA PHE A 300 -13.69 19.90 -11.65
C PHE A 300 -13.55 21.39 -11.34
N GLU A 301 -13.78 22.27 -12.31
CA GLU A 301 -13.77 23.72 -12.14
C GLU A 301 -14.84 24.16 -11.13
N ASN A 302 -16.04 23.59 -11.20
CA ASN A 302 -17.10 23.83 -10.20
C ASN A 302 -16.73 23.29 -8.80
N ARG A 303 -15.90 22.24 -8.69
CA ARG A 303 -15.48 21.71 -7.39
C ARG A 303 -14.53 22.67 -6.66
N VAL A 304 -13.52 23.18 -7.36
CA VAL A 304 -12.55 24.12 -6.80
C VAL A 304 -13.28 25.41 -6.38
N HIS A 305 -14.21 25.90 -7.21
CA HIS A 305 -15.00 27.08 -6.89
C HIS A 305 -15.93 26.88 -5.67
N PHE A 306 -16.47 25.68 -5.48
CA PHE A 306 -17.35 25.36 -4.35
C PHE A 306 -16.57 25.25 -3.04
N ASP A 307 -15.38 24.65 -3.04
CA ASP A 307 -14.53 24.53 -1.84
C ASP A 307 -14.01 25.90 -1.39
N TYR A 308 -13.65 26.79 -2.31
CA TYR A 308 -13.25 28.16 -1.97
C TYR A 308 -14.41 29.00 -1.43
N HIS A 309 -15.61 28.85 -1.97
CA HIS A 309 -16.79 29.56 -1.47
C HIS A 309 -17.20 29.08 -0.08
N PHE A 310 -17.09 27.80 0.20
CA PHE A 310 -17.41 27.23 1.51
C PHE A 310 -16.40 27.68 2.59
N LEU A 311 -15.11 27.72 2.26
CA LEU A 311 -14.08 28.22 3.17
C LEU A 311 -14.19 29.74 3.40
N ALA A 312 -14.52 30.51 2.38
CA ALA A 312 -14.72 31.94 2.50
C ALA A 312 -15.96 32.29 3.35
N HIS A 313 -17.00 31.44 3.34
CA HIS A 313 -18.15 31.63 4.24
C HIS A 313 -17.84 31.28 5.69
N LEU A 314 -16.98 30.29 5.94
CA LEU A 314 -16.56 29.96 7.31
C LEU A 314 -15.68 31.05 7.94
N ASP A 315 -14.89 31.76 7.16
CA ASP A 315 -14.11 32.93 7.65
C ASP A 315 -14.96 34.16 7.92
N SER A 316 -16.08 34.32 7.22
CA SER A 316 -16.98 35.45 7.43
C SER A 316 -17.92 35.31 8.65
N ASP A 317 -18.09 34.09 9.15
CA ASP A 317 -18.91 33.82 10.35
C ASP A 317 -18.09 33.84 11.66
N LEU A 318 -16.79 34.12 11.58
CA LEU A 318 -15.87 34.21 12.72
C LEU A 318 -15.47 35.67 13.09
N ASP A 319 -15.90 36.67 12.34
CA ASP A 319 -15.79 38.11 12.63
C ASP A 319 -17.12 38.66 13.18
#